data_113f9c87f3f0123abc8650c4cd4c1138
#
_entry.id   113f9c87f3f0123abc8650c4cd4c1138
#
_cell.length_a   1.000
_cell.length_b   1.000
_cell.length_c   1.000
_cell.angle_alpha   90.00
_cell.angle_beta   90.00
_cell.angle_gamma   90.00
#
_symmetry.space_group_name_H-M   'P 1'
#
loop_
_entity.id
_entity.type
_entity.pdbx_description
1 polymer ?
#
loop_
_entity_poly.entity_id
_entity_poly.type
_entity_poly.pdbx_seq_one_letter_code
_entity_poly.pdbx_strand_id
1 'polypeptide(L)'
;MPLEDAQNVTAARKELNKLVQERDENRLRPVGLSPLFQDYAQVYLDRLSTSGKKSDTVVTERTHVNRWSKAVGHLRIAKLRPHHITGHLHGLRKAQKSARTCNLSLTVLRNILKSARIDGHLKTSPAEGLEWFKTEKKAHRLYSPDEIDRLCKAALARRYVEGRLAKAGEKGARLKNGVQFVDYLRFLQYCGAREQEALRVRVADVDMERGHVMIGAEGDSKNREARAVDLNSQLRQLLEDMAKRRAPDSQWLFPSPQRGEKDEAAKTFRESLKLAREAAELPDFGFHDLRRFFASRAVMSGIDFLCVSRWLGHKDGGILLGKSYAHLANEHRKTQAARLIFSPVILQTDKASNS
;
A
#
# COMPACT_ATOMS: atom_id res chain seq x y z
N MET A 1 -48.08 -0.30 8.55
CA MET A 1 -47.23 -1.49 8.68
C MET A 1 -48.07 -2.59 9.34
N PRO A 2 -48.13 -3.80 8.83
CA PRO A 2 -48.69 -4.92 9.58
C PRO A 2 -47.82 -5.19 10.81
N LEU A 3 -48.48 -5.42 11.96
CA LEU A 3 -47.84 -5.79 13.21
C LEU A 3 -47.53 -7.29 13.15
N GLU A 4 -46.39 -7.64 12.52
CA GLU A 4 -46.04 -9.02 12.13
C GLU A 4 -45.83 -9.99 13.31
N ASP A 5 -45.68 -9.46 14.55
CA ASP A 5 -45.38 -10.27 15.75
C ASP A 5 -46.49 -10.21 16.84
N ALA A 6 -47.62 -9.58 16.56
CA ALA A 6 -48.66 -9.41 17.56
C ALA A 6 -49.63 -10.60 17.57
N GLN A 7 -49.50 -11.48 18.56
CA GLN A 7 -50.39 -12.65 18.76
C GLN A 7 -51.73 -12.33 19.41
N ASN A 8 -51.90 -11.14 20.00
CA ASN A 8 -53.15 -10.66 20.60
C ASN A 8 -53.17 -9.13 20.69
N VAL A 9 -54.35 -8.54 21.05
CA VAL A 9 -54.58 -7.10 21.14
C VAL A 9 -53.64 -6.39 22.11
N THR A 10 -53.23 -7.03 23.18
CA THR A 10 -52.35 -6.47 24.20
C THR A 10 -50.90 -6.39 23.65
N ALA A 11 -50.44 -7.40 22.93
CA ALA A 11 -49.16 -7.40 22.26
C ALA A 11 -49.13 -6.35 21.14
N ALA A 12 -50.19 -6.22 20.36
CA ALA A 12 -50.36 -5.19 19.34
C ALA A 12 -50.26 -3.77 19.91
N ARG A 13 -50.93 -3.50 21.05
CA ARG A 13 -50.82 -2.21 21.73
C ARG A 13 -49.41 -1.91 22.23
N LYS A 14 -48.75 -2.90 22.81
CA LYS A 14 -47.35 -2.73 23.29
C LYS A 14 -46.40 -2.41 22.14
N GLU A 15 -46.58 -3.07 21.02
CA GLU A 15 -45.79 -2.83 19.80
C GLU A 15 -46.08 -1.44 19.19
N LEU A 16 -47.36 -1.05 19.14
CA LEU A 16 -47.79 0.28 18.71
C LEU A 16 -47.17 1.38 19.59
N ASN A 17 -47.23 1.24 20.91
CA ASN A 17 -46.66 2.22 21.84
C ASN A 17 -45.15 2.33 21.66
N LYS A 18 -44.46 1.21 21.41
CA LYS A 18 -43.03 1.21 21.10
C LYS A 18 -42.73 1.95 19.79
N LEU A 19 -43.51 1.72 18.73
CA LEU A 19 -43.39 2.42 17.46
C LEU A 19 -43.66 3.92 17.59
N VAL A 20 -44.66 4.31 18.42
CA VAL A 20 -44.95 5.72 18.71
C VAL A 20 -43.77 6.37 19.44
N GLN A 21 -43.19 5.70 20.43
CA GLN A 21 -42.02 6.20 21.14
C GLN A 21 -40.81 6.32 20.22
N GLU A 22 -40.53 5.31 19.38
CA GLU A 22 -39.45 5.37 18.38
C GLU A 22 -39.64 6.50 17.35
N ARG A 23 -40.92 6.84 17.02
CA ARG A 23 -41.27 8.00 16.19
C ARG A 23 -40.92 9.32 16.89
N ASP A 24 -41.39 9.45 18.12
CA ASP A 24 -41.21 10.69 18.88
C ASP A 24 -39.74 10.95 19.23
N GLU A 25 -38.94 9.89 19.33
CA GLU A 25 -37.48 9.96 19.48
C GLU A 25 -36.72 10.08 18.14
N ASN A 26 -37.43 10.30 17.02
CA ASN A 26 -36.84 10.36 15.66
C ASN A 26 -36.05 9.10 15.26
N ARG A 27 -36.36 7.94 15.88
CA ARG A 27 -35.69 6.65 15.60
C ARG A 27 -36.47 5.77 14.63
N LEU A 28 -37.65 6.21 14.19
CA LEU A 28 -38.41 5.48 13.17
C LEU A 28 -37.71 5.54 11.84
N ARG A 29 -37.70 4.38 11.19
CA ARG A 29 -37.18 4.29 9.82
C ARG A 29 -38.07 5.13 8.89
N PRO A 30 -37.47 5.67 7.80
CA PRO A 30 -38.26 6.23 6.72
C PRO A 30 -39.36 5.25 6.30
N VAL A 31 -40.62 5.71 6.32
CA VAL A 31 -41.73 4.93 5.82
C VAL A 31 -41.63 4.83 4.31
N GLY A 32 -40.92 3.80 3.83
CA GLY A 32 -40.70 3.55 2.43
C GLY A 32 -40.07 2.17 2.22
N LEU A 33 -40.19 1.66 1.03
CA LEU A 33 -39.52 0.42 0.66
C LEU A 33 -38.01 0.64 0.67
N SER A 34 -37.27 -0.19 1.41
CA SER A 34 -35.80 -0.19 1.38
C SER A 34 -35.29 -0.15 -0.06
N PRO A 35 -34.30 0.69 -0.41
CA PRO A 35 -33.80 0.83 -1.77
C PRO A 35 -33.22 -0.48 -2.31
N LEU A 36 -33.14 -0.60 -3.63
CA LEU A 36 -32.36 -1.67 -4.24
C LEU A 36 -30.88 -1.48 -3.89
N PHE A 37 -30.15 -2.59 -3.80
CA PHE A 37 -28.73 -2.53 -3.48
C PHE A 37 -27.94 -1.69 -4.51
N GLN A 38 -28.23 -1.83 -5.80
CA GLN A 38 -27.57 -1.05 -6.85
C GLN A 38 -27.79 0.45 -6.73
N ASP A 39 -28.98 0.89 -6.35
CA ASP A 39 -29.33 2.31 -6.19
C ASP A 39 -28.59 2.89 -4.98
N TYR A 40 -28.61 2.16 -3.86
CA TYR A 40 -27.88 2.58 -2.67
C TYR A 40 -26.35 2.53 -2.86
N ALA A 41 -25.87 1.56 -3.61
CA ALA A 41 -24.43 1.47 -3.96
C ALA A 41 -23.96 2.70 -4.74
N GLN A 42 -24.81 3.30 -5.57
CA GLN A 42 -24.49 4.56 -6.25
C GLN A 42 -24.40 5.72 -5.23
N VAL A 43 -25.38 5.83 -4.33
CA VAL A 43 -25.34 6.83 -3.23
C VAL A 43 -24.05 6.70 -2.40
N TYR A 44 -23.64 5.45 -2.10
CA TYR A 44 -22.39 5.18 -1.41
C TYR A 44 -21.18 5.67 -2.21
N LEU A 45 -21.13 5.42 -3.53
CA LEU A 45 -20.03 5.87 -4.39
C LEU A 45 -19.96 7.40 -4.49
N ASP A 46 -21.09 8.08 -4.53
CA ASP A 46 -21.13 9.54 -4.58
C ASP A 46 -20.59 10.14 -3.27
N ARG A 47 -20.97 9.62 -2.13
CA ARG A 47 -20.40 10.00 -0.82
C ARG A 47 -18.89 9.67 -0.74
N LEU A 48 -18.47 8.54 -1.32
CA LEU A 48 -17.08 8.13 -1.34
C LEU A 48 -16.23 9.12 -2.11
N SER A 49 -16.74 9.68 -3.23
CA SER A 49 -16.01 10.65 -4.06
C SER A 49 -15.68 11.94 -3.32
N THR A 50 -16.51 12.34 -2.35
CA THR A 50 -16.35 13.56 -1.52
C THR A 50 -15.68 13.29 -0.17
N SER A 51 -15.36 12.02 0.16
CA SER A 51 -14.88 11.61 1.49
C SER A 51 -13.40 11.94 1.78
N GLY A 52 -12.68 12.59 0.87
CA GLY A 52 -11.24 12.86 1.00
C GLY A 52 -10.34 11.62 0.92
N LYS A 53 -10.87 10.46 0.51
CA LYS A 53 -10.06 9.27 0.22
C LYS A 53 -9.23 9.48 -1.05
N LYS A 54 -8.07 8.82 -1.11
CA LYS A 54 -7.23 8.85 -2.31
C LYS A 54 -7.96 8.26 -3.51
N SER A 55 -7.75 8.83 -4.70
CA SER A 55 -8.37 8.41 -5.97
C SER A 55 -8.23 6.91 -6.23
N ASP A 56 -7.06 6.32 -6.01
CA ASP A 56 -6.82 4.88 -6.21
C ASP A 56 -7.66 4.01 -5.26
N THR A 57 -7.93 4.49 -4.04
CA THR A 57 -8.81 3.81 -3.09
C THR A 57 -10.24 3.84 -3.60
N VAL A 58 -10.69 5.00 -4.09
CA VAL A 58 -12.03 5.18 -4.67
C VAL A 58 -12.22 4.27 -5.89
N VAL A 59 -11.23 4.21 -6.79
CA VAL A 59 -11.25 3.32 -7.97
C VAL A 59 -11.33 1.85 -7.57
N THR A 60 -10.55 1.46 -6.57
CA THR A 60 -10.55 0.08 -6.03
C THR A 60 -11.90 -0.26 -5.41
N GLU A 61 -12.44 0.60 -4.56
CA GLU A 61 -13.76 0.40 -3.94
C GLU A 61 -14.86 0.35 -5.00
N ARG A 62 -14.85 1.24 -5.99
CA ARG A 62 -15.79 1.24 -7.13
C ARG A 62 -15.78 -0.10 -7.88
N THR A 63 -14.61 -0.68 -8.10
CA THR A 63 -14.50 -1.99 -8.74
C THR A 63 -15.23 -3.08 -7.95
N HIS A 64 -15.12 -3.07 -6.62
CA HIS A 64 -15.81 -4.03 -5.76
C HIS A 64 -17.30 -3.73 -5.65
N VAL A 65 -17.70 -2.46 -5.55
CA VAL A 65 -19.11 -2.03 -5.56
C VAL A 65 -19.80 -2.53 -6.84
N ASN A 66 -19.18 -2.33 -8.00
CA ASN A 66 -19.74 -2.81 -9.29
C ASN A 66 -19.89 -4.33 -9.33
N ARG A 67 -18.97 -5.10 -8.74
CA ARG A 67 -19.10 -6.56 -8.62
C ARG A 67 -20.29 -6.95 -7.74
N TRP A 68 -20.48 -6.27 -6.61
CA TRP A 68 -21.61 -6.49 -5.73
C TRP A 68 -22.93 -6.10 -6.40
N SER A 69 -22.99 -4.97 -7.11
CA SER A 69 -24.18 -4.54 -7.85
C SER A 69 -24.59 -5.56 -8.92
N LYS A 70 -23.61 -6.18 -9.60
CA LYS A 70 -23.90 -7.28 -10.53
C LYS A 70 -24.45 -8.53 -9.84
N ALA A 71 -24.00 -8.83 -8.63
CA ALA A 71 -24.39 -10.04 -7.92
C ALA A 71 -25.74 -9.91 -7.19
N VAL A 72 -25.97 -8.80 -6.51
CA VAL A 72 -27.10 -8.59 -5.61
C VAL A 72 -27.84 -7.26 -5.82
N GLY A 73 -27.53 -6.53 -6.90
CA GLY A 73 -28.09 -5.21 -7.18
C GLY A 73 -29.61 -5.16 -7.27
N HIS A 74 -30.22 -6.23 -7.78
CA HIS A 74 -31.67 -6.39 -7.90
C HIS A 74 -32.38 -6.64 -6.55
N LEU A 75 -31.66 -6.96 -5.49
CA LEU A 75 -32.22 -7.19 -4.18
C LEU A 75 -32.37 -5.87 -3.41
N ARG A 76 -33.45 -5.73 -2.66
CA ARG A 76 -33.55 -4.66 -1.68
C ARG A 76 -32.56 -4.88 -0.55
N ILE A 77 -31.93 -3.81 -0.04
CA ILE A 77 -30.90 -3.91 1.02
C ILE A 77 -31.45 -4.67 2.24
N ALA A 78 -32.69 -4.41 2.65
CA ALA A 78 -33.32 -5.10 3.76
C ALA A 78 -33.60 -6.61 3.49
N LYS A 79 -33.59 -7.02 2.24
CA LYS A 79 -33.78 -8.43 1.82
C LYS A 79 -32.46 -9.17 1.65
N LEU A 80 -31.31 -8.48 1.75
CA LEU A 80 -30.01 -9.13 1.66
C LEU A 80 -29.81 -10.09 2.86
N ARG A 81 -29.35 -11.31 2.58
CA ARG A 81 -29.13 -12.37 3.56
C ARG A 81 -27.68 -12.89 3.47
N PRO A 82 -27.15 -13.52 4.54
CA PRO A 82 -25.79 -14.06 4.55
C PRO A 82 -25.48 -14.98 3.37
N HIS A 83 -26.42 -15.84 2.94
CA HIS A 83 -26.20 -16.77 1.83
C HIS A 83 -25.97 -16.07 0.48
N HIS A 84 -26.56 -14.89 0.23
CA HIS A 84 -26.28 -14.11 -0.97
C HIS A 84 -24.83 -13.64 -0.97
N ILE A 85 -24.32 -13.26 0.21
CA ILE A 85 -22.96 -12.77 0.38
C ILE A 85 -21.95 -13.90 0.20
N THR A 86 -22.15 -15.00 0.93
CA THR A 86 -21.28 -16.19 0.84
C THR A 86 -21.28 -16.78 -0.56
N GLY A 87 -22.43 -16.87 -1.21
CA GLY A 87 -22.57 -17.33 -2.59
C GLY A 87 -21.70 -16.52 -3.57
N HIS A 88 -21.76 -15.19 -3.49
CA HIS A 88 -20.91 -14.32 -4.32
C HIS A 88 -19.41 -14.49 -4.01
N LEU A 89 -19.02 -14.54 -2.74
CA LEU A 89 -17.63 -14.72 -2.34
C LEU A 89 -17.07 -16.09 -2.80
N HIS A 90 -17.86 -17.15 -2.69
CA HIS A 90 -17.50 -18.48 -3.22
C HIS A 90 -17.40 -18.46 -4.75
N GLY A 91 -18.29 -17.72 -5.44
CA GLY A 91 -18.19 -17.48 -6.89
C GLY A 91 -16.87 -16.82 -7.28
N LEU A 92 -16.42 -15.81 -6.52
CA LEU A 92 -15.11 -15.20 -6.73
C LEU A 92 -13.96 -16.20 -6.54
N ARG A 93 -14.03 -17.08 -5.52
CA ARG A 93 -13.02 -18.14 -5.31
C ARG A 93 -13.01 -19.14 -6.45
N LYS A 94 -14.17 -19.58 -6.93
CA LYS A 94 -14.29 -20.45 -8.14
C LYS A 94 -13.66 -19.79 -9.38
N ALA A 95 -13.82 -18.47 -9.51
CA ALA A 95 -13.17 -17.67 -10.56
C ALA A 95 -11.68 -17.35 -10.26
N GLN A 96 -11.02 -18.17 -9.42
CA GLN A 96 -9.57 -18.10 -9.08
C GLN A 96 -9.12 -16.75 -8.49
N LYS A 97 -10.04 -15.95 -7.91
CA LYS A 97 -9.65 -14.74 -7.18
C LYS A 97 -8.99 -15.12 -5.84
N SER A 98 -7.94 -14.38 -5.47
CA SER A 98 -7.21 -14.63 -4.22
C SER A 98 -8.11 -14.44 -3.00
N ALA A 99 -7.80 -15.13 -1.88
CA ALA A 99 -8.46 -14.92 -0.58
C ALA A 99 -8.43 -13.44 -0.17
N ARG A 100 -7.31 -12.74 -0.41
CA ARG A 100 -7.17 -11.30 -0.16
C ARG A 100 -8.17 -10.46 -0.96
N THR A 101 -8.39 -10.79 -2.24
CA THR A 101 -9.36 -10.10 -3.10
C THR A 101 -10.79 -10.32 -2.60
N CYS A 102 -11.13 -11.54 -2.18
CA CYS A 102 -12.43 -11.86 -1.60
C CYS A 102 -12.67 -11.12 -0.29
N ASN A 103 -11.65 -11.08 0.58
CA ASN A 103 -11.69 -10.33 1.83
C ASN A 103 -11.86 -8.83 1.59
N LEU A 104 -11.15 -8.26 0.63
CA LEU A 104 -11.35 -6.85 0.26
C LEU A 104 -12.77 -6.60 -0.26
N SER A 105 -13.32 -7.51 -1.06
CA SER A 105 -14.71 -7.43 -1.51
C SER A 105 -15.69 -7.43 -0.33
N LEU A 106 -15.49 -8.29 0.66
CA LEU A 106 -16.30 -8.32 1.88
C LEU A 106 -16.14 -7.04 2.71
N THR A 107 -14.92 -6.46 2.80
CA THR A 107 -14.68 -5.17 3.46
C THR A 107 -15.52 -4.07 2.82
N VAL A 108 -15.50 -3.96 1.49
CA VAL A 108 -16.28 -2.94 0.77
C VAL A 108 -17.77 -3.13 1.00
N LEU A 109 -18.27 -4.37 0.94
CA LEU A 109 -19.68 -4.65 1.27
C LEU A 109 -20.04 -4.21 2.69
N ARG A 110 -19.19 -4.55 3.68
CA ARG A 110 -19.41 -4.12 5.07
C ARG A 110 -19.48 -2.61 5.22
N ASN A 111 -18.67 -1.86 4.47
CA ASN A 111 -18.71 -0.40 4.44
C ASN A 111 -20.05 0.11 3.89
N ILE A 112 -20.53 -0.46 2.78
CA ILE A 112 -21.84 -0.13 2.19
C ILE A 112 -22.97 -0.42 3.19
N LEU A 113 -22.97 -1.61 3.80
CA LEU A 113 -24.00 -2.02 4.77
C LEU A 113 -23.95 -1.19 6.06
N LYS A 114 -22.75 -0.78 6.50
CA LYS A 114 -22.59 0.16 7.62
C LYS A 114 -23.21 1.51 7.30
N SER A 115 -22.96 2.05 6.10
CA SER A 115 -23.60 3.28 5.63
C SER A 115 -25.13 3.13 5.60
N ALA A 116 -25.63 2.03 5.02
CA ALA A 116 -27.06 1.74 4.95
C ALA A 116 -27.72 1.57 6.33
N ARG A 117 -26.97 1.09 7.33
CA ARG A 117 -27.45 1.02 8.72
C ARG A 117 -27.56 2.41 9.35
N ILE A 118 -26.58 3.27 9.11
CA ILE A 118 -26.59 4.67 9.58
C ILE A 118 -27.78 5.41 8.97
N ASP A 119 -28.08 5.19 7.69
CA ASP A 119 -29.21 5.79 6.98
C ASP A 119 -30.58 5.13 7.35
N GLY A 120 -30.61 4.20 8.29
CA GLY A 120 -31.84 3.57 8.77
C GLY A 120 -32.42 2.46 7.88
N HIS A 121 -31.73 2.05 6.80
CA HIS A 121 -32.22 0.99 5.90
C HIS A 121 -32.02 -0.43 6.42
N LEU A 122 -31.18 -0.61 7.47
CA LEU A 122 -30.89 -1.89 8.11
C LEU A 122 -30.89 -1.74 9.64
N LYS A 123 -31.43 -2.72 10.38
CA LYS A 123 -31.26 -2.85 11.85
C LYS A 123 -29.90 -3.49 12.15
N THR A 124 -29.62 -4.62 11.52
CA THR A 124 -28.41 -5.43 11.67
C THR A 124 -27.79 -5.68 10.30
N SER A 125 -26.47 -5.87 10.26
CA SER A 125 -25.79 -6.14 9.00
C SER A 125 -25.86 -7.63 8.66
N PRO A 126 -26.33 -8.02 7.47
CA PRO A 126 -26.28 -9.42 7.04
C PRO A 126 -24.84 -9.95 6.81
N ALA A 127 -23.84 -9.08 6.86
CA ALA A 127 -22.41 -9.45 6.81
C ALA A 127 -21.80 -9.59 8.22
N GLU A 128 -22.59 -9.45 9.28
CA GLU A 128 -22.15 -9.68 10.65
C GLU A 128 -21.87 -11.16 10.87
N GLY A 129 -20.80 -11.48 11.60
CA GLY A 129 -20.39 -12.87 11.86
C GLY A 129 -19.78 -13.62 10.67
N LEU A 130 -19.75 -13.07 9.45
CA LEU A 130 -19.07 -13.74 8.33
C LEU A 130 -17.55 -13.74 8.52
N GLU A 131 -16.97 -14.91 8.39
CA GLU A 131 -15.52 -15.10 8.55
C GLU A 131 -14.74 -14.63 7.32
N TRP A 132 -13.48 -14.27 7.57
CA TRP A 132 -12.51 -13.98 6.53
C TRP A 132 -11.92 -15.27 5.94
N PHE A 133 -11.68 -15.27 4.64
CA PHE A 133 -10.86 -16.34 4.05
C PHE A 133 -9.45 -16.30 4.63
N LYS A 134 -8.93 -17.43 5.04
CA LYS A 134 -7.54 -17.56 5.47
C LYS A 134 -6.60 -17.14 4.33
N THR A 135 -5.69 -16.21 4.63
CA THR A 135 -4.67 -15.76 3.69
C THR A 135 -3.33 -16.35 4.09
N GLU A 136 -2.69 -17.05 3.18
CA GLU A 136 -1.33 -17.49 3.39
C GLU A 136 -0.37 -16.29 3.35
N LYS A 137 0.48 -16.20 4.34
CA LYS A 137 1.60 -15.26 4.32
C LYS A 137 2.70 -15.89 3.46
N LYS A 138 2.78 -15.48 2.18
CA LYS A 138 3.93 -15.88 1.37
C LYS A 138 5.19 -15.26 1.96
N ALA A 139 6.20 -16.09 2.21
CA ALA A 139 7.53 -15.59 2.51
C ALA A 139 8.00 -14.73 1.34
N HIS A 140 8.48 -13.53 1.66
CA HIS A 140 9.01 -12.65 0.63
C HIS A 140 10.46 -13.01 0.35
N ARG A 141 10.77 -13.25 -0.91
CA ARG A 141 12.14 -13.44 -1.37
C ARG A 141 12.93 -12.15 -1.16
N LEU A 142 14.12 -12.25 -0.62
CA LEU A 142 15.12 -11.19 -0.62
C LEU A 142 16.01 -11.39 -1.84
N TYR A 143 16.13 -10.37 -2.67
CA TYR A 143 16.98 -10.38 -3.84
C TYR A 143 18.41 -9.97 -3.47
N SER A 144 19.40 -10.56 -4.14
CA SER A 144 20.79 -10.20 -3.96
C SER A 144 21.15 -8.91 -4.72
N PRO A 145 22.27 -8.23 -4.39
CA PRO A 145 22.79 -7.11 -5.19
C PRO A 145 22.99 -7.50 -6.67
N ASP A 146 23.54 -8.69 -6.93
CA ASP A 146 23.83 -9.18 -8.30
C ASP A 146 22.53 -9.37 -9.11
N GLU A 147 21.46 -9.82 -8.48
CA GLU A 147 20.16 -9.95 -9.15
C GLU A 147 19.60 -8.58 -9.56
N ILE A 148 19.74 -7.57 -8.69
CA ILE A 148 19.32 -6.20 -9.01
C ILE A 148 20.21 -5.62 -10.11
N ASP A 149 21.51 -5.88 -10.08
CA ASP A 149 22.45 -5.47 -11.13
C ASP A 149 22.11 -6.13 -12.47
N ARG A 150 21.77 -7.42 -12.46
CA ARG A 150 21.32 -8.14 -13.65
C ARG A 150 20.04 -7.52 -14.23
N LEU A 151 19.09 -7.12 -13.38
CA LEU A 151 17.88 -6.40 -13.80
C LEU A 151 18.23 -5.07 -14.48
N CYS A 152 19.11 -4.27 -13.88
CA CYS A 152 19.55 -3.00 -14.43
C CYS A 152 20.29 -3.18 -15.76
N LYS A 153 21.19 -4.17 -15.87
CA LYS A 153 21.90 -4.51 -17.10
C LYS A 153 20.92 -4.96 -18.19
N ALA A 154 19.91 -5.77 -17.86
CA ALA A 154 18.89 -6.20 -18.79
C ALA A 154 18.08 -5.01 -19.33
N ALA A 155 17.73 -4.05 -18.47
CA ALA A 155 17.02 -2.83 -18.87
C ALA A 155 17.78 -1.97 -19.87
N LEU A 156 19.12 -1.93 -19.78
CA LEU A 156 19.98 -1.13 -20.68
C LEU A 156 20.38 -1.86 -21.96
N ALA A 157 20.69 -3.15 -21.88
CA ALA A 157 21.34 -3.89 -22.96
C ALA A 157 20.34 -4.63 -23.88
N ARG A 158 19.18 -5.02 -23.36
CA ARG A 158 18.24 -5.86 -24.13
C ARG A 158 17.42 -5.04 -25.13
N ARG A 159 17.11 -5.67 -26.26
CA ARG A 159 16.25 -5.12 -27.29
C ARG A 159 14.84 -5.71 -27.16
N TYR A 160 13.86 -4.91 -27.47
CA TYR A 160 12.44 -5.24 -27.34
C TYR A 160 11.71 -4.97 -28.65
N VAL A 161 10.75 -5.83 -28.98
CA VAL A 161 9.87 -5.71 -30.15
C VAL A 161 8.45 -5.87 -29.66
N GLU A 162 7.58 -4.91 -29.99
CA GLU A 162 6.15 -4.97 -29.67
C GLU A 162 5.84 -5.33 -28.20
N GLY A 163 6.60 -4.76 -27.25
CA GLY A 163 6.40 -5.00 -25.82
C GLY A 163 6.92 -6.33 -25.28
N ARG A 164 7.63 -7.15 -26.09
CA ARG A 164 8.31 -8.38 -25.67
C ARG A 164 9.80 -8.31 -25.94
N LEU A 165 10.55 -9.25 -25.40
CA LEU A 165 11.97 -9.42 -25.74
C LEU A 165 12.11 -9.81 -27.23
N ALA A 166 13.09 -9.17 -27.90
CA ALA A 166 13.48 -9.56 -29.24
C ALA A 166 14.14 -10.95 -29.20
N LYS A 167 13.78 -11.79 -30.17
CA LYS A 167 14.44 -13.09 -30.37
C LYS A 167 15.83 -12.90 -30.98
N ALA A 168 16.64 -13.94 -30.95
CA ALA A 168 17.98 -13.91 -31.57
C ALA A 168 17.83 -13.56 -33.06
N GLY A 169 18.62 -12.54 -33.51
CA GLY A 169 18.58 -12.05 -34.90
C GLY A 169 17.43 -11.04 -35.20
N GLU A 170 16.49 -10.82 -34.30
CA GLU A 170 15.39 -9.88 -34.51
C GLU A 170 15.85 -8.43 -34.25
N LYS A 171 15.49 -7.50 -35.14
CA LYS A 171 15.78 -6.07 -34.97
C LYS A 171 14.81 -5.47 -33.95
N GLY A 172 15.24 -5.41 -32.70
CA GLY A 172 14.48 -4.75 -31.61
C GLY A 172 15.07 -3.40 -31.23
N ALA A 173 14.27 -2.56 -30.58
CA ALA A 173 14.70 -1.29 -30.00
C ALA A 173 15.04 -1.46 -28.51
N ARG A 174 15.97 -0.63 -27.99
CA ARG A 174 16.22 -0.50 -26.54
C ARG A 174 15.01 0.22 -25.89
N LEU A 175 14.85 0.05 -24.58
CA LEU A 175 13.89 0.85 -23.85
C LEU A 175 14.23 2.34 -24.03
N LYS A 176 13.27 3.12 -24.51
CA LYS A 176 13.47 4.58 -24.75
C LYS A 176 13.87 5.33 -23.50
N ASN A 177 13.37 4.88 -22.34
CA ASN A 177 13.66 5.45 -21.02
C ASN A 177 14.57 4.56 -20.17
N GLY A 178 15.37 3.67 -20.78
CA GLY A 178 16.16 2.67 -20.08
C GLY A 178 17.10 3.25 -19.02
N VAL A 179 17.82 4.34 -19.33
CA VAL A 179 18.71 5.01 -18.38
C VAL A 179 17.95 5.58 -17.21
N GLN A 180 16.87 6.35 -17.46
CA GLN A 180 16.03 6.93 -16.42
C GLN A 180 15.37 5.83 -15.56
N PHE A 181 14.97 4.72 -16.18
CA PHE A 181 14.42 3.58 -15.46
C PHE A 181 15.46 2.93 -14.54
N VAL A 182 16.70 2.79 -14.96
CA VAL A 182 17.78 2.27 -14.10
C VAL A 182 18.09 3.25 -12.97
N ASP A 183 18.17 4.55 -13.26
CA ASP A 183 18.33 5.57 -12.22
C ASP A 183 17.19 5.48 -11.17
N TYR A 184 15.95 5.26 -11.63
CA TYR A 184 14.81 5.08 -10.75
C TYR A 184 14.90 3.80 -9.89
N LEU A 185 15.33 2.67 -10.47
CA LEU A 185 15.58 1.44 -9.71
C LEU A 185 16.64 1.65 -8.62
N ARG A 186 17.76 2.29 -8.99
CA ARG A 186 18.87 2.60 -8.06
C ARG A 186 18.43 3.59 -6.98
N PHE A 187 17.65 4.60 -7.33
CA PHE A 187 17.08 5.52 -6.35
C PHE A 187 16.24 4.78 -5.31
N LEU A 188 15.30 3.94 -5.74
CA LEU A 188 14.49 3.11 -4.83
C LEU A 188 15.36 2.17 -3.99
N GLN A 189 16.39 1.57 -4.58
CA GLN A 189 17.34 0.68 -3.91
C GLN A 189 18.10 1.38 -2.79
N TYR A 190 18.50 2.63 -3.00
CA TYR A 190 19.39 3.36 -2.10
C TYR A 190 18.67 4.24 -1.08
N CYS A 191 17.38 4.58 -1.28
CA CYS A 191 16.60 5.39 -0.34
C CYS A 191 15.40 4.64 0.29
N GLY A 192 15.01 3.49 -0.25
CA GLY A 192 13.86 2.72 0.25
C GLY A 192 12.50 3.40 0.09
N ALA A 193 12.35 4.43 -0.76
CA ALA A 193 11.08 5.09 -1.00
C ALA A 193 10.02 4.14 -1.59
N ARG A 194 8.73 4.48 -1.46
CA ARG A 194 7.68 3.79 -2.19
C ARG A 194 7.65 4.22 -3.65
N GLU A 195 7.20 3.32 -4.55
CA GLU A 195 7.11 3.56 -6.01
C GLU A 195 6.58 4.96 -6.34
N GLN A 196 5.40 5.30 -5.84
CA GLN A 196 4.74 6.57 -6.18
C GLN A 196 5.35 7.79 -5.48
N GLU A 197 5.94 7.62 -4.30
CA GLU A 197 6.64 8.70 -3.59
C GLU A 197 7.91 9.11 -4.36
N ALA A 198 8.68 8.14 -4.85
CA ALA A 198 9.91 8.40 -5.60
C ALA A 198 9.65 9.11 -6.94
N LEU A 199 8.56 8.76 -7.65
CA LEU A 199 8.20 9.41 -8.92
C LEU A 199 7.88 10.90 -8.76
N ARG A 200 7.53 11.35 -7.55
CA ARG A 200 7.12 12.72 -7.25
C ARG A 200 8.19 13.54 -6.54
N VAL A 201 9.41 13.03 -6.49
CA VAL A 201 10.56 13.78 -5.98
C VAL A 201 10.93 14.87 -6.98
N ARG A 202 11.00 16.09 -6.50
CA ARG A 202 11.51 17.23 -7.27
C ARG A 202 13.02 17.35 -7.10
N VAL A 203 13.63 18.04 -8.00
CA VAL A 203 15.05 18.37 -7.87
C VAL A 203 15.31 19.24 -6.66
N ALA A 204 14.41 20.17 -6.36
CA ALA A 204 14.46 21.01 -5.18
C ALA A 204 14.34 20.25 -3.84
N ASP A 205 13.83 19.00 -3.88
CA ASP A 205 13.76 18.14 -2.69
C ASP A 205 15.11 17.49 -2.34
N VAL A 206 16.11 17.63 -3.20
CA VAL A 206 17.47 17.07 -3.01
C VAL A 206 18.38 18.16 -2.44
N ASP A 207 18.78 18.02 -1.20
CA ASP A 207 19.76 18.90 -0.54
C ASP A 207 21.10 18.19 -0.44
N MET A 208 21.99 18.50 -1.41
CA MET A 208 23.33 17.90 -1.47
C MET A 208 24.26 18.43 -0.38
N GLU A 209 24.06 19.65 0.11
CA GLU A 209 24.86 20.27 1.16
C GLU A 209 24.52 19.66 2.51
N ARG A 210 23.24 19.61 2.87
CA ARG A 210 22.77 18.98 4.11
C ARG A 210 22.77 17.46 4.05
N GLY A 211 22.93 16.89 2.85
CA GLY A 211 23.05 15.44 2.67
C GLY A 211 21.77 14.66 2.86
N HIS A 212 20.62 15.15 2.41
CA HIS A 212 19.36 14.43 2.46
C HIS A 212 18.48 14.68 1.23
N VAL A 213 17.49 13.80 1.04
CA VAL A 213 16.41 13.97 0.09
C VAL A 213 15.07 13.92 0.79
N MET A 214 14.18 14.88 0.49
CA MET A 214 12.82 14.91 1.02
C MET A 214 11.92 13.99 0.20
N ILE A 215 11.25 13.05 0.86
CA ILE A 215 10.29 12.14 0.22
C ILE A 215 8.89 12.46 0.71
N GLY A 216 7.98 12.69 -0.24
CA GLY A 216 6.57 12.98 0.05
C GLY A 216 6.29 14.43 0.43
N ALA A 217 7.14 15.38 0.01
CA ALA A 217 7.01 16.81 0.29
C ALA A 217 5.65 17.39 -0.16
N GLU A 218 5.05 16.88 -1.23
CA GLU A 218 3.76 17.33 -1.77
C GLU A 218 2.51 16.75 -1.07
N GLY A 219 2.66 16.12 0.10
CA GLY A 219 1.53 15.48 0.79
C GLY A 219 1.04 14.19 0.14
N ASP A 220 1.68 13.74 -0.91
CA ASP A 220 1.34 12.54 -1.68
C ASP A 220 1.84 11.23 -1.07
N SER A 221 2.55 11.30 0.06
CA SER A 221 2.91 10.11 0.80
C SER A 221 1.65 9.37 1.30
N LYS A 222 1.72 8.06 1.47
CA LYS A 222 0.60 7.25 2.01
C LYS A 222 0.08 7.82 3.33
N ASN A 223 0.95 8.43 4.10
CA ASN A 223 0.68 9.00 5.42
C ASN A 223 0.52 10.52 5.41
N ARG A 224 0.60 11.18 4.24
CA ARG A 224 0.57 12.66 4.08
C ARG A 224 1.68 13.39 4.88
N GLU A 225 2.78 12.73 5.17
CA GLU A 225 3.92 13.30 5.89
C GLU A 225 5.18 13.17 5.05
N ALA A 226 5.88 14.28 4.88
CA ALA A 226 7.21 14.30 4.31
C ALA A 226 8.23 13.71 5.29
N ARG A 227 9.31 13.17 4.75
CA ARG A 227 10.44 12.69 5.55
C ARG A 227 11.76 12.93 4.83
N ALA A 228 12.78 13.26 5.58
CA ALA A 228 14.14 13.28 5.11
C ALA A 228 14.72 11.85 5.07
N VAL A 229 15.38 11.51 3.99
CA VAL A 229 16.20 10.30 3.87
C VAL A 229 17.63 10.74 3.66
N ASP A 230 18.51 10.37 4.59
CA ASP A 230 19.93 10.76 4.53
C ASP A 230 20.63 10.10 3.34
N LEU A 231 21.53 10.84 2.68
CA LEU A 231 22.26 10.37 1.52
C LEU A 231 23.40 9.45 1.94
N ASN A 232 23.25 8.15 1.69
CA ASN A 232 24.41 7.26 1.68
C ASN A 232 25.27 7.54 0.43
N SER A 233 26.50 7.01 0.42
CA SER A 233 27.47 7.27 -0.66
C SER A 233 26.94 6.92 -2.06
N GLN A 234 26.23 5.80 -2.20
CA GLN A 234 25.66 5.36 -3.47
C GLN A 234 24.51 6.27 -3.94
N LEU A 235 23.65 6.72 -3.03
CA LEU A 235 22.57 7.64 -3.36
C LEU A 235 23.12 9.01 -3.77
N ARG A 236 24.13 9.51 -3.05
CA ARG A 236 24.81 10.77 -3.38
C ARG A 236 25.40 10.71 -4.78
N GLN A 237 26.21 9.69 -5.07
CA GLN A 237 26.82 9.51 -6.39
C GLN A 237 25.78 9.40 -7.51
N LEU A 238 24.70 8.65 -7.29
CA LEU A 238 23.61 8.55 -8.25
C LEU A 238 23.00 9.92 -8.57
N LEU A 239 22.70 10.71 -7.54
CA LEU A 239 22.09 12.04 -7.71
C LEU A 239 23.02 13.02 -8.43
N GLU A 240 24.33 12.98 -8.14
CA GLU A 240 25.35 13.76 -8.86
C GLU A 240 25.41 13.37 -10.35
N ASP A 241 25.42 12.08 -10.65
CA ASP A 241 25.44 11.60 -12.03
C ASP A 241 24.14 11.89 -12.78
N MET A 242 23.01 11.83 -12.10
CA MET A 242 21.73 12.26 -12.66
C MET A 242 21.72 13.76 -12.95
N ALA A 243 22.26 14.59 -12.06
CA ALA A 243 22.34 16.04 -12.25
C ALA A 243 23.16 16.41 -13.50
N LYS A 244 24.29 15.73 -13.77
CA LYS A 244 25.12 15.93 -14.97
C LYS A 244 24.39 15.60 -16.29
N ARG A 245 23.48 14.63 -16.25
CA ARG A 245 22.78 14.11 -17.45
C ARG A 245 21.40 14.74 -17.66
N ARG A 246 20.89 15.46 -16.66
CA ARG A 246 19.54 16.00 -16.66
C ARG A 246 19.39 17.15 -17.65
N ALA A 247 18.25 17.17 -18.35
CA ALA A 247 17.83 18.38 -19.07
C ALA A 247 17.43 19.48 -18.07
N PRO A 248 17.84 20.74 -18.29
CA PRO A 248 17.65 21.82 -17.31
C PRO A 248 16.19 22.17 -17.01
N ASP A 249 15.27 21.83 -17.90
CA ASP A 249 13.90 22.38 -17.94
C ASP A 249 12.87 21.61 -17.12
N SER A 250 13.25 20.55 -16.40
CA SER A 250 12.30 19.80 -15.58
C SER A 250 12.54 20.00 -14.08
N GLN A 251 11.47 20.27 -13.34
CA GLN A 251 11.49 20.30 -11.88
C GLN A 251 11.57 18.88 -11.27
N TRP A 252 11.20 17.84 -12.02
CA TRP A 252 11.07 16.47 -11.52
C TRP A 252 12.40 15.72 -11.61
N LEU A 253 12.68 14.92 -10.59
CA LEU A 253 13.85 14.01 -10.60
C LEU A 253 13.67 12.93 -11.67
N PHE A 254 12.42 12.48 -11.88
CA PHE A 254 12.01 11.51 -12.89
C PHE A 254 10.90 12.09 -13.76
N PRO A 255 11.24 12.94 -14.75
CA PRO A 255 10.27 13.55 -15.65
C PRO A 255 9.60 12.52 -16.55
N SER A 256 8.41 12.84 -17.04
CA SER A 256 7.71 12.02 -18.02
C SER A 256 8.53 11.91 -19.32
N PRO A 257 8.73 10.70 -19.88
CA PRO A 257 9.38 10.55 -21.16
C PRO A 257 8.55 11.08 -22.35
N GLN A 258 7.25 11.22 -22.14
CA GLN A 258 6.32 11.87 -23.06
C GLN A 258 6.19 13.36 -22.64
N ARG A 259 7.18 14.16 -23.03
CA ARG A 259 7.10 15.61 -22.81
C ARG A 259 6.04 16.19 -23.73
N GLY A 260 4.88 16.52 -23.17
CA GLY A 260 3.94 17.46 -23.74
C GLY A 260 4.35 18.90 -23.40
N GLU A 261 3.44 19.84 -23.58
CA GLU A 261 3.65 21.24 -23.20
C GLU A 261 3.85 21.47 -21.68
N LYS A 262 3.49 20.46 -20.86
CA LYS A 262 3.57 20.53 -19.40
C LYS A 262 4.71 19.68 -18.87
N ASP A 263 5.50 20.24 -17.94
CA ASP A 263 6.49 19.49 -17.17
C ASP A 263 5.77 18.60 -16.15
N GLU A 264 5.68 17.29 -16.43
CA GLU A 264 5.01 16.30 -15.59
C GLU A 264 6.02 15.24 -15.11
N ALA A 265 5.79 14.73 -13.91
CA ALA A 265 6.50 13.55 -13.41
C ALA A 265 6.14 12.29 -14.22
N ALA A 266 7.05 11.33 -14.28
CA ALA A 266 6.74 10.01 -14.81
C ALA A 266 5.61 9.36 -13.99
N LYS A 267 4.60 8.82 -14.69
CA LYS A 267 3.43 8.20 -14.02
C LYS A 267 3.75 6.81 -13.49
N THR A 268 4.58 6.06 -14.21
CA THR A 268 4.95 4.70 -13.84
C THR A 268 6.09 4.19 -14.72
N PHE A 269 6.85 3.21 -14.20
CA PHE A 269 7.82 2.41 -14.96
C PHE A 269 7.43 0.92 -15.01
N ARG A 270 6.15 0.58 -14.81
CA ARG A 270 5.70 -0.82 -14.71
C ARG A 270 5.92 -1.62 -15.98
N GLU A 271 5.71 -1.01 -17.14
CA GLU A 271 5.99 -1.69 -18.43
C GLU A 271 7.49 -1.92 -18.61
N SER A 272 8.33 -0.94 -18.28
CA SER A 272 9.79 -1.11 -18.31
C SER A 272 10.24 -2.21 -17.35
N LEU A 273 9.66 -2.27 -16.14
CA LEU A 273 9.94 -3.33 -15.17
C LEU A 273 9.49 -4.70 -15.68
N LYS A 274 8.31 -4.80 -16.27
CA LYS A 274 7.79 -6.06 -16.83
C LYS A 274 8.77 -6.64 -17.85
N LEU A 275 9.24 -5.82 -18.78
CA LEU A 275 10.19 -6.24 -19.80
C LEU A 275 11.57 -6.59 -19.23
N ALA A 276 12.09 -5.75 -18.33
CA ALA A 276 13.42 -5.96 -17.75
C ALA A 276 13.48 -7.20 -16.85
N ARG A 277 12.45 -7.46 -16.02
CA ARG A 277 12.43 -8.64 -15.15
C ARG A 277 12.29 -9.95 -15.91
N GLU A 278 11.58 -9.96 -17.03
CA GLU A 278 11.52 -11.11 -17.93
C GLU A 278 12.91 -11.39 -18.53
N ALA A 279 13.58 -10.33 -19.02
CA ALA A 279 14.92 -10.42 -19.56
C ALA A 279 15.99 -10.83 -18.54
N ALA A 280 15.79 -10.47 -17.29
CA ALA A 280 16.68 -10.80 -16.17
C ALA A 280 16.35 -12.14 -15.50
N GLU A 281 15.32 -12.87 -15.95
CA GLU A 281 14.80 -14.10 -15.32
C GLU A 281 14.38 -13.91 -13.86
N LEU A 282 13.72 -12.76 -13.59
CA LEU A 282 13.22 -12.38 -12.27
C LEU A 282 11.71 -12.07 -12.33
N PRO A 283 10.85 -13.03 -12.73
CA PRO A 283 9.44 -12.76 -13.06
C PRO A 283 8.63 -12.17 -11.90
N ASP A 284 8.98 -12.51 -10.65
CA ASP A 284 8.27 -12.07 -9.45
C ASP A 284 8.79 -10.75 -8.87
N PHE A 285 9.85 -10.17 -9.45
CA PHE A 285 10.46 -8.95 -8.96
C PHE A 285 9.49 -7.75 -9.12
N GLY A 286 9.36 -6.95 -8.06
CA GLY A 286 8.56 -5.73 -8.03
C GLY A 286 9.28 -4.56 -7.36
N PHE A 287 8.81 -3.33 -7.59
CA PHE A 287 9.42 -2.14 -6.97
C PHE A 287 9.46 -2.20 -5.43
N HIS A 288 8.48 -2.86 -4.82
CA HIS A 288 8.47 -2.99 -3.36
C HIS A 288 9.61 -3.86 -2.83
N ASP A 289 10.19 -4.73 -3.66
CA ASP A 289 11.32 -5.57 -3.27
C ASP A 289 12.61 -4.75 -3.12
N LEU A 290 12.76 -3.63 -3.85
CA LEU A 290 13.85 -2.68 -3.64
C LEU A 290 13.77 -2.00 -2.26
N ARG A 291 12.57 -1.65 -1.83
CA ARG A 291 12.36 -1.12 -0.47
C ARG A 291 12.65 -2.16 0.61
N ARG A 292 12.28 -3.43 0.38
CA ARG A 292 12.65 -4.54 1.26
C ARG A 292 14.15 -4.77 1.28
N PHE A 293 14.77 -4.69 0.12
CA PHE A 293 16.22 -4.78 -0.01
C PHE A 293 16.92 -3.68 0.81
N PHE A 294 16.53 -2.42 0.64
CA PHE A 294 17.04 -1.31 1.45
C PHE A 294 16.90 -1.57 2.95
N ALA A 295 15.70 -1.92 3.40
CA ALA A 295 15.43 -2.21 4.81
C ALA A 295 16.30 -3.34 5.34
N SER A 296 16.41 -4.45 4.58
CA SER A 296 17.22 -5.61 4.96
C SER A 296 18.70 -5.25 5.06
N ARG A 297 19.23 -4.52 4.07
CA ARG A 297 20.63 -4.08 4.04
C ARG A 297 20.94 -3.13 5.19
N ALA A 298 20.07 -2.16 5.46
CA ALA A 298 20.23 -1.24 6.58
C ALA A 298 20.29 -1.99 7.93
N VAL A 299 19.36 -2.92 8.15
CA VAL A 299 19.35 -3.76 9.37
C VAL A 299 20.60 -4.64 9.47
N MET A 300 21.00 -5.29 8.38
CA MET A 300 22.21 -6.14 8.34
C MET A 300 23.50 -5.33 8.53
N SER A 301 23.49 -4.04 8.17
CA SER A 301 24.61 -3.11 8.43
C SER A 301 24.61 -2.57 9.87
N GLY A 302 23.66 -2.96 10.71
CA GLY A 302 23.61 -2.56 12.11
C GLY A 302 23.01 -1.19 12.37
N ILE A 303 22.32 -0.62 11.39
CA ILE A 303 21.58 0.61 11.58
C ILE A 303 20.35 0.30 12.48
N ASP A 304 20.11 1.15 13.47
CA ASP A 304 19.01 0.93 14.42
C ASP A 304 17.63 0.98 13.74
N PHE A 305 16.69 0.22 14.29
CA PHE A 305 15.34 0.08 13.70
C PHE A 305 14.57 1.40 13.67
N LEU A 306 14.82 2.32 14.61
CA LEU A 306 14.12 3.60 14.64
C LEU A 306 14.60 4.50 13.48
N CYS A 307 15.90 4.54 13.22
CA CYS A 307 16.50 5.25 12.11
C CYS A 307 15.96 4.73 10.76
N VAL A 308 16.03 3.41 10.54
CA VAL A 308 15.51 2.78 9.32
C VAL A 308 14.00 3.03 9.17
N SER A 309 13.25 2.96 10.28
CA SER A 309 11.81 3.22 10.30
C SER A 309 11.48 4.66 9.87
N ARG A 310 12.26 5.65 10.32
CA ARG A 310 12.13 7.06 9.91
C ARG A 310 12.35 7.23 8.40
N TRP A 311 13.44 6.68 7.86
CA TRP A 311 13.70 6.72 6.41
C TRP A 311 12.59 6.06 5.59
N LEU A 312 12.04 4.96 6.09
CA LEU A 312 10.94 4.27 5.44
C LEU A 312 9.57 4.98 5.65
N GLY A 313 9.44 5.89 6.61
CA GLY A 313 8.18 6.54 6.96
C GLY A 313 7.16 5.56 7.55
N HIS A 314 7.60 4.76 8.53
CA HIS A 314 6.74 3.94 9.37
C HIS A 314 6.40 4.72 10.64
N LYS A 315 5.10 4.79 11.00
CA LYS A 315 4.63 5.53 12.19
C LYS A 315 4.72 4.72 13.48
N ASP A 316 5.04 3.46 13.39
CA ASP A 316 5.02 2.49 14.49
C ASP A 316 6.34 2.39 15.27
N GLY A 317 7.24 3.36 15.07
CA GLY A 317 8.54 3.39 15.78
C GLY A 317 9.47 2.20 15.44
N GLY A 318 9.23 1.48 14.33
CA GLY A 318 10.05 0.35 13.92
C GLY A 318 9.51 -1.03 14.31
N ILE A 319 8.35 -1.11 14.97
CA ILE A 319 7.72 -2.38 15.36
C ILE A 319 7.49 -3.29 14.15
N LEU A 320 6.95 -2.74 13.07
CA LEU A 320 6.73 -3.50 11.83
C LEU A 320 8.04 -3.96 11.20
N LEU A 321 9.06 -3.11 11.25
CA LEU A 321 10.41 -3.42 10.78
C LEU A 321 11.00 -4.58 11.58
N GLY A 322 10.96 -4.49 12.91
CA GLY A 322 11.41 -5.56 13.80
C GLY A 322 10.71 -6.88 13.53
N LYS A 323 9.38 -6.90 13.43
CA LYS A 323 8.61 -8.10 13.09
C LYS A 323 8.98 -8.72 11.72
N SER A 324 9.33 -7.88 10.74
CA SER A 324 9.61 -8.32 9.38
C SER A 324 11.07 -8.77 9.17
N TYR A 325 12.02 -8.15 9.88
CA TYR A 325 13.45 -8.29 9.64
C TYR A 325 14.25 -8.77 10.86
N ALA A 326 13.62 -9.03 12.01
CA ALA A 326 14.30 -9.51 13.21
C ALA A 326 15.11 -10.80 12.99
N HIS A 327 14.65 -11.68 12.10
CA HIS A 327 15.36 -12.91 11.74
C HIS A 327 16.73 -12.62 11.08
N LEU A 328 16.86 -11.54 10.31
CA LEU A 328 18.12 -11.12 9.71
C LEU A 328 19.09 -10.57 10.76
N ALA A 329 18.57 -9.96 11.83
CA ALA A 329 19.36 -9.46 12.93
C ALA A 329 20.01 -10.58 13.75
N ASN A 330 19.51 -11.83 13.66
CA ASN A 330 20.09 -12.96 14.39
C ASN A 330 21.51 -13.31 13.97
N GLU A 331 21.83 -13.24 12.69
CA GLU A 331 23.20 -13.44 12.19
C GLU A 331 24.12 -12.30 12.63
N HIS A 332 23.55 -11.11 12.77
CA HIS A 332 24.26 -9.90 13.16
C HIS A 332 24.48 -9.79 14.69
N ARG A 333 23.72 -10.55 15.51
CA ARG A 333 23.81 -10.47 16.98
C ARG A 333 25.21 -10.70 17.53
N LYS A 334 25.97 -11.66 17.00
CA LYS A 334 27.35 -11.93 17.41
C LYS A 334 28.25 -10.72 17.20
N THR A 335 28.11 -10.07 16.02
CA THR A 335 28.84 -8.85 15.69
C THR A 335 28.43 -7.67 16.59
N GLN A 336 27.13 -7.57 16.92
CA GLN A 336 26.64 -6.53 17.83
C GLN A 336 27.11 -6.77 19.28
N ALA A 337 27.14 -8.02 19.74
CA ALA A 337 27.66 -8.35 21.08
C ALA A 337 29.14 -7.95 21.22
N ALA A 338 29.94 -8.09 20.18
CA ALA A 338 31.32 -7.68 20.16
C ALA A 338 31.55 -6.16 20.27
N ARG A 339 30.50 -5.35 20.05
CA ARG A 339 30.52 -3.89 20.23
C ARG A 339 30.25 -3.44 21.66
N LEU A 340 29.77 -4.37 22.52
CA LEU A 340 29.57 -4.07 23.92
C LEU A 340 30.93 -4.01 24.64
N ILE A 341 31.32 -2.82 25.01
CA ILE A 341 32.53 -2.58 25.78
C ILE A 341 32.09 -2.13 27.15
N PHE A 342 32.50 -2.87 28.18
CA PHE A 342 32.32 -2.48 29.59
C PHE A 342 33.62 -1.87 30.05
N SER A 343 33.62 -0.59 30.41
CA SER A 343 34.76 0.00 31.06
C SER A 343 35.01 -0.72 32.40
N PRO A 344 36.26 -1.14 32.71
CA PRO A 344 36.54 -1.73 33.98
C PRO A 344 36.23 -0.72 35.09
N VAL A 345 35.42 -1.13 36.08
CA VAL A 345 35.20 -0.35 37.27
C VAL A 345 36.49 -0.40 38.07
N ILE A 346 37.25 0.69 38.11
CA ILE A 346 38.41 0.81 38.98
C ILE A 346 37.86 1.01 40.40
N LEU A 347 37.78 -0.07 41.15
CA LEU A 347 37.56 0.02 42.59
C LEU A 347 38.81 0.68 43.20
N GLN A 348 38.69 1.96 43.54
CA GLN A 348 39.68 2.60 44.42
C GLN A 348 39.61 1.89 45.78
N THR A 349 40.55 1.00 46.01
CA THR A 349 40.77 0.53 47.40
C THR A 349 41.44 1.66 48.15
N ASP A 350 40.67 2.34 48.99
CA ASP A 350 41.22 3.23 49.98
C ASP A 350 42.22 2.43 50.85
N LYS A 351 43.49 2.67 50.60
CA LYS A 351 44.52 2.25 51.55
C LYS A 351 44.34 3.14 52.80
N ALA A 352 43.68 2.58 53.81
CA ALA A 352 43.74 3.18 55.15
C ALA A 352 45.21 3.27 55.57
N SER A 353 45.71 4.47 55.60
CA SER A 353 47.00 4.79 56.21
C SER A 353 46.86 4.61 57.72
N ASN A 354 47.37 3.50 58.23
CA ASN A 354 47.73 3.40 59.64
C ASN A 354 49.09 4.11 59.85
N SER A 355 49.06 5.15 60.61
CA SER A 355 50.21 5.67 61.36
C SER A 355 49.70 6.14 62.70
#